data_914e10485e8eb10f4e09c105b798624c
#
_entry.id   914e10485e8eb10f4e09c105b798624c
#
_cell.length_a   1.000
_cell.length_b   1.000
_cell.length_c   1.000
_cell.angle_alpha   90.00
_cell.angle_beta   90.00
_cell.angle_gamma   90.00
#
_symmetry.space_group_name_H-M   'P 1'
#
loop_
_entity.id
_entity.type
_entity.pdbx_description
1 polymer ?
#
loop_
_entity_poly.entity_id
_entity_poly.type
_entity_poly.pdbx_seq_one_letter_code
_entity_poly.pdbx_strand_id
1 'polypeptide(L)'
;LRIFLHFGVYPSNALIFEDSHYGREAAVSSGAQLYPIKEIKDLNAKSIKLFLNSKKTNHIKNISWEDNKMNVLIPMAGAGKRFADAGYIFPKPLIEINNKPMIQWVIESLNLKANYIFIIQKEHQKKYNIRSVLNVLQPNCKIIELDHVTEGAACTTLLAKKFINNSDPLIIANSDQYIKWNSSKAIYDFSSKNLDGAILTFEAIHPKWSYAKCDEQGFVTEVAEKKVISKNATVGVYYWKHGASYVSSA
;
A
#
# COMPACT_ATOMS: atom_id res chain seq x y z
N LEU A 1 -3.76 -13.14 -12.65
CA LEU A 1 -3.96 -11.69 -12.62
C LEU A 1 -4.02 -11.07 -14.02
N ARG A 2 -3.12 -11.45 -14.97
CA ARG A 2 -3.13 -10.95 -16.36
C ARG A 2 -4.47 -11.12 -17.07
N ILE A 3 -5.20 -12.19 -16.81
CA ILE A 3 -6.51 -12.47 -17.41
C ILE A 3 -7.56 -11.43 -16.98
N PHE A 4 -7.54 -11.00 -15.72
CA PHE A 4 -8.44 -9.97 -15.21
C PHE A 4 -8.14 -8.59 -15.79
N LEU A 5 -6.85 -8.27 -15.97
CA LEU A 5 -6.40 -7.04 -16.64
C LEU A 5 -6.88 -7.02 -18.09
N HIS A 6 -6.78 -8.14 -18.80
CA HIS A 6 -7.21 -8.26 -20.19
C HIS A 6 -8.72 -7.99 -20.38
N PHE A 7 -9.55 -8.49 -19.46
CA PHE A 7 -11.00 -8.31 -19.52
C PHE A 7 -11.52 -7.09 -18.74
N GLY A 8 -10.65 -6.31 -18.08
CA GLY A 8 -11.07 -5.16 -17.28
C GLY A 8 -11.96 -5.53 -16.09
N VAL A 9 -11.83 -6.75 -15.56
CA VAL A 9 -12.65 -7.27 -14.46
C VAL A 9 -11.85 -7.31 -13.17
N TYR A 10 -12.42 -6.81 -12.08
CA TYR A 10 -11.80 -6.98 -10.76
C TYR A 10 -11.78 -8.46 -10.36
N PRO A 11 -10.68 -8.97 -9.77
CA PRO A 11 -10.64 -10.34 -9.28
C PRO A 11 -11.80 -10.69 -8.34
N SER A 12 -12.20 -9.77 -7.45
CA SER A 12 -13.33 -9.96 -6.55
C SER A 12 -14.69 -10.13 -7.26
N ASN A 13 -14.80 -9.69 -8.51
CA ASN A 13 -16.00 -9.82 -9.36
C ASN A 13 -15.92 -11.01 -10.30
N ALA A 14 -14.82 -11.77 -10.26
CA ALA A 14 -14.62 -12.95 -11.06
C ALA A 14 -14.87 -14.22 -10.22
N LEU A 15 -15.47 -15.22 -10.86
CA LEU A 15 -15.67 -16.55 -10.30
C LEU A 15 -14.85 -17.55 -11.11
N ILE A 16 -13.93 -18.24 -10.48
CA ILE A 16 -13.07 -19.24 -11.09
C ILE A 16 -13.57 -20.63 -10.68
N PHE A 17 -13.82 -21.48 -11.67
CA PHE A 17 -14.11 -22.88 -11.49
C PHE A 17 -12.82 -23.66 -11.68
N GLU A 18 -12.44 -24.47 -10.66
CA GLU A 18 -11.13 -25.12 -10.70
C GLU A 18 -11.19 -26.48 -9.97
N ASP A 19 -10.63 -27.49 -10.59
CA ASP A 19 -10.60 -28.86 -10.10
C ASP A 19 -9.25 -29.27 -9.48
N SER A 20 -8.15 -28.67 -9.96
CA SER A 20 -6.81 -28.98 -9.51
C SER A 20 -6.41 -28.22 -8.24
N HIS A 21 -5.50 -28.81 -7.46
CA HIS A 21 -4.99 -28.18 -6.23
C HIS A 21 -4.26 -26.85 -6.55
N TYR A 22 -3.35 -26.86 -7.50
CA TYR A 22 -2.56 -25.68 -7.89
C TYR A 22 -3.41 -24.57 -8.51
N GLY A 23 -4.41 -24.94 -9.31
CA GLY A 23 -5.35 -23.97 -9.87
C GLY A 23 -6.22 -23.31 -8.79
N ARG A 24 -6.63 -24.06 -7.74
CA ARG A 24 -7.36 -23.52 -6.59
C ARG A 24 -6.50 -22.52 -5.80
N GLU A 25 -5.25 -22.85 -5.55
CA GLU A 25 -4.31 -21.92 -4.89
C GLU A 25 -4.10 -20.66 -5.72
N ALA A 26 -3.93 -20.80 -7.04
CA ALA A 26 -3.80 -19.66 -7.95
C ALA A 26 -5.07 -18.79 -7.97
N ALA A 27 -6.26 -19.40 -7.98
CA ALA A 27 -7.54 -18.69 -7.94
C ALA A 27 -7.69 -17.89 -6.64
N VAL A 28 -7.40 -18.50 -5.49
CA VAL A 28 -7.45 -17.84 -4.19
C VAL A 28 -6.42 -16.71 -4.12
N SER A 29 -5.19 -16.94 -4.56
CA SER A 29 -4.10 -15.95 -4.57
C SER A 29 -4.37 -14.79 -5.51
N SER A 30 -5.19 -14.99 -6.55
CA SER A 30 -5.59 -13.92 -7.47
C SER A 30 -6.62 -12.95 -6.89
N GLY A 31 -7.26 -13.30 -5.77
CA GLY A 31 -8.36 -12.55 -5.19
C GLY A 31 -9.73 -12.81 -5.84
N ALA A 32 -9.81 -13.75 -6.77
CA ALA A 32 -11.08 -14.18 -7.37
C ALA A 32 -11.88 -15.08 -6.42
N GLN A 33 -13.17 -15.19 -6.67
CA GLN A 33 -14.01 -16.17 -6.00
C GLN A 33 -13.71 -17.55 -6.58
N LEU A 34 -13.42 -18.53 -5.71
CA LEU A 34 -13.20 -19.90 -6.13
C LEU A 34 -14.47 -20.72 -5.94
N TYR A 35 -14.87 -21.43 -7.01
CA TYR A 35 -15.84 -22.50 -6.97
C TYR A 35 -15.11 -23.83 -7.23
N PRO A 36 -14.79 -24.60 -6.19
CA PRO A 36 -14.09 -25.87 -6.36
C PRO A 36 -15.03 -26.89 -7.04
N ILE A 37 -14.57 -27.49 -8.11
CA ILE A 37 -15.25 -28.58 -8.80
C ILE A 37 -14.37 -29.83 -8.77
N LYS A 38 -14.96 -31.01 -8.89
CA LYS A 38 -14.24 -32.28 -9.08
C LYS A 38 -14.25 -32.70 -10.54
N GLU A 39 -15.39 -32.48 -11.21
CA GLU A 39 -15.62 -32.84 -12.59
C GLU A 39 -16.51 -31.78 -13.27
N ILE A 40 -16.47 -31.73 -14.62
CA ILE A 40 -17.27 -30.77 -15.42
C ILE A 40 -18.77 -30.87 -15.12
N LYS A 41 -19.29 -32.06 -14.80
CA LYS A 41 -20.70 -32.24 -14.44
C LYS A 41 -21.14 -31.50 -13.17
N ASP A 42 -20.17 -31.08 -12.32
CA ASP A 42 -20.45 -30.27 -11.12
C ASP A 42 -20.83 -28.82 -11.50
N LEU A 43 -20.53 -28.40 -12.71
CA LEU A 43 -20.92 -27.11 -13.28
C LEU A 43 -22.37 -27.14 -13.75
N ASN A 44 -23.29 -26.81 -12.88
CA ASN A 44 -24.68 -26.63 -13.24
C ASN A 44 -25.28 -25.32 -12.65
N ALA A 45 -26.29 -24.79 -13.31
CA ALA A 45 -26.87 -23.50 -12.97
C ALA A 45 -27.42 -23.44 -11.52
N LYS A 46 -27.87 -24.57 -10.97
CA LYS A 46 -28.43 -24.65 -9.61
C LYS A 46 -27.32 -24.53 -8.57
N SER A 47 -26.23 -25.25 -8.72
CA SER A 47 -25.10 -25.21 -7.77
C SER A 47 -24.38 -23.85 -7.82
N ILE A 48 -24.24 -23.25 -9.00
CA ILE A 48 -23.68 -21.91 -9.17
C ILE A 48 -24.56 -20.85 -8.46
N LYS A 49 -25.89 -20.88 -8.67
CA LYS A 49 -26.81 -19.95 -8.00
C LYS A 49 -26.79 -20.13 -6.47
N LEU A 50 -26.74 -21.35 -5.96
CA LEU A 50 -26.64 -21.62 -4.52
C LEU A 50 -25.35 -21.05 -3.95
N PHE A 51 -24.22 -21.25 -4.63
CA PHE A 51 -22.93 -20.71 -4.22
C PHE A 51 -22.93 -19.16 -4.20
N LEU A 52 -23.41 -18.52 -5.25
CA LEU A 52 -23.51 -17.06 -5.33
C LEU A 52 -24.44 -16.48 -4.25
N ASN A 53 -25.55 -17.16 -3.94
CA ASN A 53 -26.47 -16.74 -2.89
C ASN A 53 -25.91 -16.92 -1.49
N SER A 54 -25.16 -18.02 -1.23
CA SER A 54 -24.55 -18.28 0.07
C SER A 54 -23.44 -17.27 0.41
N LYS A 55 -22.82 -16.66 -0.59
CA LYS A 55 -21.72 -15.66 -0.42
C LYS A 55 -22.18 -14.24 -0.22
N LYS A 56 -23.47 -13.92 -0.32
CA LYS A 56 -23.98 -12.56 -0.05
C LYS A 56 -23.76 -12.08 1.39
N THR A 57 -23.35 -12.94 2.30
CA THR A 57 -23.13 -12.63 3.73
C THR A 57 -21.69 -12.73 4.22
N ASN A 58 -20.75 -13.17 3.39
CA ASN A 58 -19.35 -13.23 3.80
C ASN A 58 -18.62 -11.94 3.41
N HIS A 59 -18.21 -11.18 4.42
CA HIS A 59 -17.22 -10.12 4.29
C HIS A 59 -16.04 -10.64 3.45
N ILE A 60 -15.79 -10.00 2.31
CA ILE A 60 -14.60 -10.24 1.49
C ILE A 60 -13.41 -10.06 2.43
N LYS A 61 -12.71 -11.14 2.78
CA LYS A 61 -11.43 -11.02 3.48
C LYS A 61 -10.57 -10.09 2.63
N ASN A 62 -10.05 -9.06 3.25
CA ASN A 62 -9.19 -8.09 2.61
C ASN A 62 -7.89 -8.81 2.20
N ILE A 63 -7.86 -9.33 0.96
CA ILE A 63 -6.73 -10.11 0.45
C ILE A 63 -5.61 -9.12 0.18
N SER A 64 -4.41 -9.40 0.69
CA SER A 64 -3.24 -8.58 0.44
C SER A 64 -2.86 -8.61 -1.05
N TRP A 65 -2.46 -7.47 -1.59
CA TRP A 65 -1.78 -7.45 -2.88
C TRP A 65 -0.39 -8.08 -2.72
N GLU A 66 -0.03 -8.96 -3.63
CA GLU A 66 1.27 -9.62 -3.63
C GLU A 66 2.00 -9.35 -4.96
N ASP A 67 3.15 -8.69 -4.86
CA ASP A 67 4.01 -8.39 -6.00
C ASP A 67 5.47 -8.36 -5.55
N ASN A 68 6.23 -9.38 -5.91
CA ASN A 68 7.64 -9.53 -5.54
C ASN A 68 8.57 -8.48 -6.20
N LYS A 69 8.08 -7.72 -7.18
CA LYS A 69 8.83 -6.62 -7.82
C LYS A 69 8.49 -5.26 -7.21
N MET A 70 7.27 -5.10 -6.67
CA MET A 70 6.85 -3.84 -6.08
C MET A 70 7.74 -3.45 -4.89
N ASN A 71 8.16 -2.20 -4.87
CA ASN A 71 8.87 -1.60 -3.75
C ASN A 71 7.91 -0.75 -2.91
N VAL A 72 7.98 -0.89 -1.59
CA VAL A 72 7.27 -0.04 -0.63
C VAL A 72 8.30 0.74 0.18
N LEU A 73 8.38 2.03 -0.05
CA LEU A 73 9.31 2.94 0.61
C LEU A 73 8.60 3.71 1.73
N ILE A 74 9.10 3.57 2.95
CA ILE A 74 8.56 4.24 4.14
C ILE A 74 9.66 5.12 4.76
N PRO A 75 9.65 6.45 4.49
CA PRO A 75 10.55 7.38 5.16
C PRO A 75 10.06 7.62 6.59
N MET A 76 10.90 7.29 7.58
CA MET A 76 10.59 7.44 9.00
C MET A 76 11.73 8.12 9.76
N ALA A 77 12.49 8.96 9.06
CA ALA A 77 13.62 9.71 9.59
C ALA A 77 13.27 11.16 10.00
N GLY A 78 11.99 11.50 10.09
CA GLY A 78 11.53 12.82 10.54
C GLY A 78 11.89 13.10 12.00
N ALA A 79 12.13 14.38 12.36
CA ALA A 79 12.56 14.79 13.69
C ALA A 79 11.53 14.52 14.81
N GLY A 80 10.25 14.35 14.49
CA GLY A 80 9.20 14.04 15.47
C GLY A 80 9.01 15.08 16.59
N LYS A 81 9.48 16.33 16.41
CA LYS A 81 9.52 17.36 17.47
C LYS A 81 8.23 17.48 18.29
N ARG A 82 7.06 17.54 17.63
CA ARG A 82 5.76 17.66 18.32
C ARG A 82 5.49 16.53 19.32
N PHE A 83 5.98 15.32 19.06
CA PHE A 83 5.83 14.18 19.97
C PHE A 83 6.85 14.26 21.12
N ALA A 84 8.08 14.65 20.83
CA ALA A 84 9.09 14.90 21.84
C ALA A 84 8.66 16.03 22.81
N ASP A 85 8.13 17.13 22.27
CA ASP A 85 7.60 18.27 23.05
C ASP A 85 6.37 17.86 23.90
N ALA A 86 5.60 16.87 23.45
CA ALA A 86 4.48 16.27 24.20
C ALA A 86 4.91 15.20 25.22
N GLY A 87 6.22 14.99 25.43
CA GLY A 87 6.76 14.08 26.44
C GLY A 87 6.86 12.62 26.02
N TYR A 88 6.68 12.28 24.76
CA TYR A 88 6.89 10.92 24.28
C TYR A 88 8.37 10.56 24.27
N ILE A 89 8.72 9.45 24.93
CA ILE A 89 10.10 8.96 25.04
C ILE A 89 10.57 8.30 23.73
N PHE A 90 9.67 7.58 23.06
CA PHE A 90 9.97 6.87 21.82
C PHE A 90 9.78 7.75 20.59
N PRO A 91 10.57 7.56 19.54
CA PRO A 91 10.34 8.22 18.26
C PRO A 91 8.98 7.80 17.69
N LYS A 92 8.35 8.70 16.95
CA LYS A 92 6.98 8.55 16.44
C LYS A 92 6.64 7.16 15.88
N PRO A 93 7.47 6.49 15.07
CA PRO A 93 7.14 5.16 14.54
C PRO A 93 7.07 4.04 15.60
N LEU A 94 7.68 4.25 16.77
CA LEU A 94 7.72 3.29 17.88
C LEU A 94 6.71 3.61 18.98
N ILE A 95 5.93 4.69 18.88
CA ILE A 95 4.87 4.99 19.84
C ILE A 95 3.84 3.87 19.78
N GLU A 96 3.52 3.30 20.92
CA GLU A 96 2.53 2.22 21.03
C GLU A 96 1.10 2.74 20.95
N ILE A 97 0.29 2.09 20.14
CA ILE A 97 -1.15 2.29 20.01
C ILE A 97 -1.79 0.91 20.10
N ASN A 98 -2.62 0.68 21.11
CA ASN A 98 -3.26 -0.61 21.35
C ASN A 98 -2.26 -1.79 21.33
N ASN A 99 -1.18 -1.68 22.09
CA ASN A 99 -0.12 -2.69 22.27
C ASN A 99 0.66 -3.03 20.98
N LYS A 100 0.66 -2.15 19.99
CA LYS A 100 1.47 -2.30 18.77
C LYS A 100 2.16 -0.98 18.45
N PRO A 101 3.43 -0.98 18.01
CA PRO A 101 4.08 0.23 17.54
C PRO A 101 3.36 0.79 16.31
N MET A 102 3.34 2.10 16.17
CA MET A 102 2.68 2.81 15.07
C MET A 102 3.09 2.26 13.69
N ILE A 103 4.37 1.97 13.50
CA ILE A 103 4.87 1.41 12.24
C ILE A 103 4.25 0.04 11.90
N GLN A 104 3.93 -0.78 12.91
CA GLN A 104 3.23 -2.04 12.68
C GLN A 104 1.81 -1.80 12.14
N TRP A 105 1.09 -0.84 12.70
CA TRP A 105 -0.22 -0.44 12.19
C TRP A 105 -0.16 0.06 10.75
N VAL A 106 0.89 0.82 10.40
CA VAL A 106 1.12 1.29 9.02
C VAL A 106 1.29 0.11 8.09
N ILE A 107 2.21 -0.81 8.39
CA ILE A 107 2.50 -1.98 7.56
C ILE A 107 1.26 -2.88 7.41
N GLU A 108 0.58 -3.18 8.51
CA GLU A 108 -0.64 -4.01 8.50
C GLU A 108 -1.77 -3.34 7.69
N SER A 109 -1.92 -2.02 7.81
CA SER A 109 -2.97 -1.28 7.09
C SER A 109 -2.69 -1.15 5.59
N LEU A 110 -1.42 -1.05 5.18
CA LEU A 110 -1.04 -1.08 3.77
C LEU A 110 -1.43 -2.42 3.13
N ASN A 111 -1.33 -3.51 3.87
CA ASN A 111 -1.72 -4.85 3.43
C ASN A 111 -1.12 -5.23 2.06
N LEU A 112 0.19 -4.99 1.90
CA LEU A 112 0.96 -5.27 0.70
C LEU A 112 2.06 -6.29 1.02
N LYS A 113 2.18 -7.33 0.22
CA LYS A 113 3.33 -8.24 0.22
C LYS A 113 4.28 -7.80 -0.90
N ALA A 114 5.32 -7.09 -0.54
CA ALA A 114 6.22 -6.40 -1.45
C ALA A 114 7.63 -6.26 -0.84
N ASN A 115 8.55 -5.62 -1.54
CA ASN A 115 9.89 -5.31 -1.05
C ASN A 115 9.85 -4.04 -0.20
N TYR A 116 9.95 -4.16 1.12
CA TYR A 116 9.94 -3.01 2.02
C TYR A 116 11.32 -2.37 2.16
N ILE A 117 11.34 -1.03 2.09
CA ILE A 117 12.51 -0.18 2.24
C ILE A 117 12.18 0.87 3.29
N PHE A 118 12.95 0.92 4.37
CA PHE A 118 12.78 1.90 5.45
C PHE A 118 13.95 2.86 5.48
N ILE A 119 13.67 4.14 5.74
CA ILE A 119 14.71 5.14 5.97
C ILE A 119 14.55 5.64 7.40
N ILE A 120 15.56 5.43 8.23
CA ILE A 120 15.55 5.69 9.66
C ILE A 120 16.68 6.65 10.06
N GLN A 121 16.56 7.30 11.21
CA GLN A 121 17.69 8.02 11.80
C GLN A 121 18.64 7.03 12.47
N LYS A 122 19.94 7.21 12.28
CA LYS A 122 20.99 6.43 12.93
C LYS A 122 20.95 6.53 14.45
N GLU A 123 20.56 7.70 14.97
CA GLU A 123 20.34 7.89 16.39
C GLU A 123 19.22 7.00 16.93
N HIS A 124 18.08 6.90 16.21
CA HIS A 124 16.98 6.01 16.57
C HIS A 124 17.42 4.54 16.56
N GLN A 125 18.28 4.15 15.60
CA GLN A 125 18.86 2.81 15.59
C GLN A 125 19.73 2.54 16.83
N LYS A 126 20.61 3.47 17.17
CA LYS A 126 21.51 3.33 18.34
C LYS A 126 20.73 3.24 19.67
N LYS A 127 19.71 4.07 19.82
CA LYS A 127 18.98 4.21 21.08
C LYS A 127 17.87 3.17 21.28
N TYR A 128 17.20 2.76 20.19
CA TYR A 128 15.96 1.97 20.27
C TYR A 128 16.02 0.65 19.50
N ASN A 129 17.15 0.35 18.83
CA ASN A 129 17.32 -0.85 18.00
C ASN A 129 16.16 -1.10 17.01
N ILE A 130 15.71 -0.03 16.35
CA ILE A 130 14.54 -0.03 15.47
C ILE A 130 14.67 -1.03 14.31
N ARG A 131 15.90 -1.35 13.88
CA ARG A 131 16.18 -2.37 12.86
C ARG A 131 15.62 -3.73 13.24
N SER A 132 15.77 -4.14 14.51
CA SER A 132 15.25 -5.42 15.00
C SER A 132 13.72 -5.46 14.92
N VAL A 133 13.05 -4.38 15.29
CA VAL A 133 11.59 -4.25 15.17
C VAL A 133 11.16 -4.39 13.70
N LEU A 134 11.82 -3.66 12.78
CA LEU A 134 11.48 -3.70 11.37
C LEU A 134 11.71 -5.08 10.74
N ASN A 135 12.78 -5.78 11.11
CA ASN A 135 13.07 -7.13 10.62
C ASN A 135 12.06 -8.18 11.12
N VAL A 136 11.49 -7.98 12.30
CA VAL A 136 10.40 -8.84 12.80
C VAL A 136 9.12 -8.58 12.01
N LEU A 137 8.80 -7.31 11.74
CA LEU A 137 7.57 -6.92 11.01
C LEU A 137 7.66 -7.24 9.52
N GLN A 138 8.84 -7.05 8.92
CA GLN A 138 9.09 -7.28 7.49
C GLN A 138 10.46 -7.95 7.31
N PRO A 139 10.52 -9.29 7.34
CA PRO A 139 11.74 -10.04 7.06
C PRO A 139 12.33 -9.65 5.70
N ASN A 140 13.65 -9.52 5.63
CA ASN A 140 14.39 -9.11 4.42
C ASN A 140 14.18 -7.66 3.94
N CYS A 141 13.57 -6.80 4.74
CA CYS A 141 13.46 -5.38 4.39
C CYS A 141 14.83 -4.72 4.23
N LYS A 142 14.89 -3.67 3.42
CA LYS A 142 16.08 -2.82 3.28
C LYS A 142 15.97 -1.66 4.26
N ILE A 143 17.07 -1.35 4.95
CA ILE A 143 17.09 -0.26 5.93
C ILE A 143 18.25 0.67 5.59
N ILE A 144 17.91 1.95 5.40
CA ILE A 144 18.85 3.05 5.14
C ILE A 144 18.90 3.89 6.41
N GLU A 145 20.09 4.13 6.92
CA GLU A 145 20.33 4.93 8.11
C GLU A 145 20.83 6.33 7.72
N LEU A 146 20.24 7.38 8.30
CA LEU A 146 20.63 8.77 8.12
C LEU A 146 21.36 9.28 9.35
N ASP A 147 22.43 10.03 9.13
CA ASP A 147 23.17 10.72 10.20
C ASP A 147 22.53 12.05 10.60
N HIS A 148 21.72 12.64 9.70
CA HIS A 148 21.06 13.94 9.93
C HIS A 148 19.71 14.02 9.19
N VAL A 149 18.82 14.89 9.65
CA VAL A 149 17.51 15.13 9.02
C VAL A 149 17.73 15.88 7.70
N THR A 150 17.06 15.43 6.64
CA THR A 150 17.09 16.08 5.32
C THR A 150 16.14 17.28 5.27
N GLU A 151 16.28 18.13 4.25
CA GLU A 151 15.46 19.32 4.06
C GLU A 151 13.98 19.04 3.82
N GLY A 152 13.64 17.85 3.31
CA GLY A 152 12.24 17.47 3.05
C GLY A 152 12.04 15.98 2.75
N ALA A 153 10.78 15.59 2.63
CA ALA A 153 10.39 14.20 2.40
C ALA A 153 10.96 13.66 1.07
N ALA A 154 10.94 14.44 0.00
CA ALA A 154 11.50 14.06 -1.30
C ALA A 154 13.02 13.79 -1.18
N CYS A 155 13.77 14.69 -0.54
CA CYS A 155 15.20 14.49 -0.30
C CYS A 155 15.46 13.21 0.50
N THR A 156 14.62 12.91 1.51
CA THR A 156 14.73 11.67 2.28
C THR A 156 14.51 10.46 1.39
N THR A 157 13.44 10.43 0.60
CA THR A 157 13.08 9.27 -0.22
C THR A 157 14.08 9.00 -1.34
N LEU A 158 14.72 10.02 -1.90
CA LEU A 158 15.78 9.88 -2.91
C LEU A 158 17.04 9.16 -2.41
N LEU A 159 17.26 9.08 -1.10
CA LEU A 159 18.34 8.27 -0.54
C LEU A 159 18.15 6.76 -0.81
N ALA A 160 16.93 6.34 -1.11
CA ALA A 160 16.65 4.99 -1.55
C ALA A 160 16.88 4.76 -3.06
N LYS A 161 17.40 5.75 -3.81
CA LYS A 161 17.58 5.73 -5.28
C LYS A 161 18.17 4.41 -5.78
N LYS A 162 19.21 3.87 -5.11
CA LYS A 162 19.85 2.60 -5.51
C LYS A 162 18.92 1.39 -5.53
N PHE A 163 17.78 1.44 -4.81
CA PHE A 163 16.81 0.35 -4.74
C PHE A 163 15.57 0.60 -5.60
N ILE A 164 15.22 1.88 -5.84
CA ILE A 164 13.96 2.26 -6.47
C ILE A 164 14.12 2.81 -7.89
N ASN A 165 15.33 3.11 -8.34
CA ASN A 165 15.59 3.63 -9.70
C ASN A 165 15.58 2.50 -10.74
N ASN A 166 14.42 1.91 -10.95
CA ASN A 166 14.21 0.78 -11.86
C ASN A 166 12.79 0.85 -12.46
N SER A 167 12.44 -0.15 -13.29
CA SER A 167 11.12 -0.27 -13.92
C SER A 167 10.05 -0.90 -13.02
N ASP A 168 10.38 -1.24 -11.77
CA ASP A 168 9.44 -1.89 -10.86
C ASP A 168 8.47 -0.86 -10.25
N PRO A 169 7.24 -1.26 -9.89
CA PRO A 169 6.29 -0.39 -9.22
C PRO A 169 6.81 0.09 -7.87
N LEU A 170 6.47 1.33 -7.53
CA LEU A 170 6.86 1.95 -6.27
C LEU A 170 5.62 2.49 -5.54
N ILE A 171 5.51 2.13 -4.26
CA ILE A 171 4.62 2.80 -3.31
C ILE A 171 5.50 3.60 -2.34
N ILE A 172 5.20 4.88 -2.15
CA ILE A 172 5.75 5.69 -1.07
C ILE A 172 4.64 5.91 -0.05
N ALA A 173 4.87 5.56 1.21
CA ALA A 173 3.87 5.68 2.27
C ALA A 173 4.43 6.40 3.49
N ASN A 174 3.61 7.24 4.12
CA ASN A 174 3.93 7.85 5.40
C ASN A 174 4.04 6.78 6.51
N SER A 175 4.82 7.07 7.54
CA SER A 175 5.11 6.15 8.66
C SER A 175 4.18 6.31 9.87
N ASP A 176 3.09 7.10 9.74
CA ASP A 176 2.34 7.60 10.88
C ASP A 176 0.81 7.62 10.68
N GLN A 177 0.30 6.73 9.84
CA GLN A 177 -1.12 6.69 9.53
C GLN A 177 -1.66 5.27 9.43
N TYR A 178 -2.90 5.10 9.85
CA TYR A 178 -3.68 3.90 9.66
C TYR A 178 -4.69 4.12 8.54
N ILE A 179 -4.78 3.19 7.59
CA ILE A 179 -5.66 3.29 6.43
C ILE A 179 -6.59 2.08 6.39
N LYS A 180 -7.88 2.35 6.24
CA LYS A 180 -8.86 1.30 5.95
C LYS A 180 -9.21 1.35 4.47
N TRP A 181 -8.56 0.52 3.66
CA TRP A 181 -8.74 0.45 2.22
C TRP A 181 -8.68 -0.99 1.70
N ASN A 182 -8.97 -1.18 0.43
CA ASN A 182 -8.73 -2.44 -0.26
C ASN A 182 -7.51 -2.29 -1.17
N SER A 183 -6.33 -2.67 -0.67
CA SER A 183 -5.07 -2.54 -1.39
C SER A 183 -5.09 -3.28 -2.73
N SER A 184 -5.62 -4.50 -2.76
CA SER A 184 -5.71 -5.30 -3.98
C SER A 184 -6.54 -4.61 -5.05
N LYS A 185 -7.69 -4.03 -4.66
CA LYS A 185 -8.54 -3.29 -5.60
C LYS A 185 -7.83 -2.04 -6.10
N ALA A 186 -7.23 -1.24 -5.21
CA ALA A 186 -6.57 0.00 -5.58
C ALA A 186 -5.38 -0.23 -6.53
N ILE A 187 -4.49 -1.18 -6.20
CA ILE A 187 -3.35 -1.50 -7.05
C ILE A 187 -3.80 -2.09 -8.39
N TYR A 188 -4.86 -2.92 -8.37
CA TYR A 188 -5.45 -3.40 -9.60
C TYR A 188 -5.96 -2.26 -10.49
N ASP A 189 -6.67 -1.28 -9.90
CA ASP A 189 -7.17 -0.09 -10.62
C ASP A 189 -6.01 0.70 -11.26
N PHE A 190 -4.95 0.94 -10.51
CA PHE A 190 -3.78 1.66 -11.02
C PHE A 190 -3.12 0.93 -12.19
N SER A 191 -2.94 -0.38 -12.07
CA SER A 191 -2.32 -1.22 -13.10
C SER A 191 -3.21 -1.39 -14.33
N SER A 192 -4.51 -1.63 -14.15
CA SER A 192 -5.45 -1.86 -15.26
C SER A 192 -5.68 -0.61 -16.11
N LYS A 193 -5.70 0.56 -15.48
CA LYS A 193 -5.79 1.86 -16.16
C LYS A 193 -4.46 2.34 -16.72
N ASN A 194 -3.39 1.57 -16.53
CA ASN A 194 -2.02 1.89 -16.95
C ASN A 194 -1.54 3.27 -16.49
N LEU A 195 -1.90 3.66 -15.26
CA LEU A 195 -1.54 4.96 -14.70
C LEU A 195 -0.05 5.04 -14.41
N ASP A 196 0.59 6.16 -14.78
CA ASP A 196 1.99 6.43 -14.46
C ASP A 196 2.21 6.71 -12.97
N GLY A 197 1.22 7.33 -12.32
CA GLY A 197 1.18 7.57 -10.88
C GLY A 197 -0.23 7.70 -10.35
N ALA A 198 -0.41 7.51 -9.03
CA ALA A 198 -1.67 7.72 -8.36
C ALA A 198 -1.48 8.20 -6.92
N ILE A 199 -2.42 8.99 -6.43
CA ILE A 199 -2.46 9.51 -5.07
C ILE A 199 -3.69 8.93 -4.38
N LEU A 200 -3.51 8.30 -3.22
CA LEU A 200 -4.63 7.86 -2.41
C LEU A 200 -5.21 9.06 -1.65
N THR A 201 -6.54 9.27 -1.78
CA THR A 201 -7.24 10.40 -1.17
C THR A 201 -8.45 9.96 -0.35
N PHE A 202 -8.92 10.85 0.50
CA PHE A 202 -10.18 10.74 1.24
C PHE A 202 -10.87 12.11 1.29
N GLU A 203 -12.18 12.12 1.54
CA GLU A 203 -12.92 13.38 1.63
C GLU A 203 -12.62 14.12 2.94
N ALA A 204 -12.12 15.33 2.83
CA ALA A 204 -11.91 16.26 3.94
C ALA A 204 -11.81 17.72 3.43
N ILE A 205 -12.03 18.68 4.36
CA ILE A 205 -11.92 20.13 4.08
C ILE A 205 -11.11 20.87 5.14
N HIS A 206 -10.36 20.14 6.00
CA HIS A 206 -9.59 20.77 7.08
C HIS A 206 -8.18 21.15 6.63
N PRO A 207 -7.70 22.37 6.82
CA PRO A 207 -6.41 22.88 6.28
C PRO A 207 -5.15 22.19 6.84
N LYS A 208 -5.29 21.25 7.78
CA LYS A 208 -4.15 20.43 8.25
C LYS A 208 -3.67 19.40 7.22
N TRP A 209 -4.50 19.09 6.20
CA TRP A 209 -4.18 18.09 5.17
C TRP A 209 -3.59 18.73 3.92
N SER A 210 -2.90 17.94 3.14
CA SER A 210 -2.56 18.26 1.75
C SER A 210 -3.66 17.79 0.82
N TYR A 211 -3.81 18.42 -0.33
CA TYR A 211 -4.94 18.20 -1.24
C TYR A 211 -4.49 17.97 -2.67
N ALA A 212 -5.28 17.17 -3.40
CA ALA A 212 -5.16 16.99 -4.83
C ALA A 212 -6.46 17.44 -5.51
N LYS A 213 -6.39 18.33 -6.48
CA LYS A 213 -7.52 18.71 -7.35
C LYS A 213 -7.46 17.86 -8.61
N CYS A 214 -8.59 17.32 -9.03
CA CYS A 214 -8.69 16.48 -10.23
C CYS A 214 -9.64 17.12 -11.25
N ASP A 215 -9.44 16.76 -12.53
CA ASP A 215 -10.40 17.03 -13.59
C ASP A 215 -11.60 16.03 -13.54
N GLU A 216 -12.49 16.13 -14.51
CA GLU A 216 -13.68 15.27 -14.63
C GLU A 216 -13.33 13.79 -14.88
N GLN A 217 -12.16 13.50 -15.44
CA GLN A 217 -11.63 12.15 -15.69
C GLN A 217 -10.92 11.57 -14.47
N GLY A 218 -10.68 12.39 -13.43
CA GLY A 218 -9.99 11.99 -12.21
C GLY A 218 -8.47 12.15 -12.26
N PHE A 219 -7.91 12.80 -13.29
CA PHE A 219 -6.50 13.14 -13.35
C PHE A 219 -6.17 14.36 -12.48
N VAL A 220 -5.06 14.28 -11.76
CA VAL A 220 -4.59 15.37 -10.89
C VAL A 220 -4.14 16.55 -11.72
N THR A 221 -4.71 17.73 -11.47
CA THR A 221 -4.37 18.99 -12.14
C THR A 221 -3.60 19.94 -11.23
N GLU A 222 -3.77 19.83 -9.90
CA GLU A 222 -3.12 20.67 -8.92
C GLU A 222 -2.94 19.92 -7.60
N VAL A 223 -1.85 20.18 -6.88
CA VAL A 223 -1.62 19.71 -5.51
C VAL A 223 -1.23 20.88 -4.60
N ALA A 224 -1.67 20.86 -3.36
CA ALA A 224 -1.32 21.90 -2.39
C ALA A 224 -1.10 21.31 -0.99
N GLU A 225 -0.03 21.75 -0.32
CA GLU A 225 0.21 21.42 1.07
C GLU A 225 -0.55 22.38 1.98
N LYS A 226 -1.33 21.81 2.93
CA LYS A 226 -2.05 22.57 3.97
C LYS A 226 -2.94 23.70 3.44
N LYS A 227 -3.41 23.58 2.21
CA LYS A 227 -4.32 24.52 1.57
C LYS A 227 -5.47 23.74 0.92
N VAL A 228 -6.70 24.06 1.31
CA VAL A 228 -7.90 23.39 0.78
C VAL A 228 -8.16 23.90 -0.64
N ILE A 229 -7.86 23.09 -1.65
CA ILE A 229 -8.12 23.39 -3.07
C ILE A 229 -9.17 22.46 -3.68
N SER A 230 -9.59 21.43 -2.94
CA SER A 230 -10.58 20.44 -3.32
C SER A 230 -11.12 19.73 -2.08
N LYS A 231 -11.94 18.68 -2.25
CA LYS A 231 -12.35 17.76 -1.19
C LYS A 231 -11.42 16.54 -1.06
N ASN A 232 -10.47 16.36 -1.98
CA ASN A 232 -9.60 15.19 -2.02
C ASN A 232 -8.34 15.44 -1.18
N ALA A 233 -8.43 15.18 0.11
CA ALA A 233 -7.28 15.22 1.01
C ALA A 233 -6.38 14.00 0.79
N THR A 234 -5.06 14.19 0.77
CA THR A 234 -4.13 13.10 0.53
C THR A 234 -3.93 12.25 1.79
N VAL A 235 -3.93 10.93 1.62
CA VAL A 235 -3.69 9.97 2.71
C VAL A 235 -2.20 9.85 3.04
N GLY A 236 -1.30 10.25 2.11
CA GLY A 236 0.13 10.03 2.24
C GLY A 236 0.56 8.64 1.75
N VAL A 237 -0.16 8.10 0.78
CA VAL A 237 0.20 6.93 -0.03
C VAL A 237 0.21 7.34 -1.48
N TYR A 238 1.34 7.12 -2.14
CA TYR A 238 1.62 7.53 -3.51
C TYR A 238 2.12 6.33 -4.29
N TYR A 239 1.50 6.07 -5.43
CA TYR A 239 1.89 5.00 -6.34
C TYR A 239 2.62 5.57 -7.56
N TRP A 240 3.63 4.87 -8.01
CA TRP A 240 4.35 5.09 -9.26
C TRP A 240 4.47 3.78 -10.01
N LYS A 241 4.13 3.80 -11.29
CA LYS A 241 4.25 2.62 -12.16
C LYS A 241 5.69 2.14 -12.26
N HIS A 242 6.63 3.09 -12.28
CA HIS A 242 8.07 2.83 -12.32
C HIS A 242 8.78 3.72 -11.29
N GLY A 243 9.58 3.11 -10.42
CA GLY A 243 10.37 3.87 -9.46
C GLY A 243 11.36 4.85 -10.12
N ALA A 244 11.85 4.51 -11.33
CA ALA A 244 12.69 5.41 -12.11
C ALA A 244 11.98 6.71 -12.49
N SER A 245 10.67 6.68 -12.78
CA SER A 245 9.89 7.88 -13.08
C SER A 245 9.80 8.79 -11.86
N TYR A 246 9.64 8.22 -10.65
CA TYR A 246 9.71 8.98 -9.40
C TYR A 246 11.08 9.66 -9.26
N VAL A 247 12.17 8.89 -9.39
CA VAL A 247 13.54 9.39 -9.18
C VAL A 247 13.90 10.51 -10.18
N SER A 248 13.35 10.48 -11.39
CA SER A 248 13.60 11.53 -12.40
C SER A 248 12.75 12.78 -12.18
N SER A 249 11.64 12.70 -11.44
CA SER A 249 10.71 13.80 -11.21
C SER A 249 10.93 14.51 -9.86
N ALA A 250 11.64 13.89 -8.92
CA ALA A 250 11.90 14.39 -7.58
C ALA A 250 13.28 15.03 -7.48
#